data_f1b22f0249b5e9fd9681bae77738c0a3
#
_entry.id   f1b22f0249b5e9fd9681bae77738c0a3
#
_cell.length_a   1.000
_cell.length_b   1.000
_cell.length_c   1.000
_cell.angle_alpha   90.00
_cell.angle_beta   90.00
_cell.angle_gamma   90.00
#
_symmetry.space_group_name_H-M   'P 1'
#
loop_
_entity.id
_entity.type
_entity.pdbx_description
1 polymer ?
#
loop_
_entity_poly.entity_id
_entity_poly.type
_entity_poly.pdbx_seq_one_letter_code
_entity_poly.pdbx_strand_id
1 'polypeptide(L)'
;MPPRYSKELKKLVVSGYQKRQGRTSPCEAYCPAGNRIQAVETLLKDGKPEQAHAVLLSRNPFPGVTGRVCTHPCELKCNRRKYDEGVSIRALERFAADTPMISRLTPLADTGRKVAVIGSGPAGMTCAYFLRLFGHEVTVFEAAAVLGGAPRMSVPDFRLPKNVVDRETGHVLSLGISAHTNVDVGRDVSMADIMKTYDATVVAVGNRGERLLNIPGRENLIPAVSFLAASNLARQSLEGKDVVVLGGGGVAFDCAFTAKRLRAASVSLVFPEKSDAIKAPAEEVAQAGEEGITLHASYLAQSAEGGTVRAKGLESFSFSESGELLAEYREGDELVLHADVVICASGLLPGTDFLAELAPEKNARGHLVVNDFQETSVAGLFAAGDIVTGPSTVASAIGSGRNAAIGVHCCLSGLQQKPELSFEEKEDGTLRLAVGGPALQAQQHVVLFEEIENPSYHDHAPRQVTGRYAAAHLLPFEEIDLGFTAEQAQAEAARCMHCGHCIDCGTCVERCPNYILERNEDGPFVRYPEECWHCACCRIGCPTGAIAIEFPITMLV
;
A
#
# COMPACT_ATOMS: atom_id res chain seq x y z
N MET A 1 43.48 26.04 38.02
CA MET A 1 42.43 26.33 37.02
C MET A 1 42.17 25.04 36.27
N PRO A 2 40.94 24.51 36.21
CA PRO A 2 40.65 23.33 35.39
C PRO A 2 40.86 23.67 33.91
N PRO A 3 41.34 22.74 33.07
CA PRO A 3 41.57 22.96 31.66
C PRO A 3 40.32 23.44 30.97
N ARG A 4 40.40 24.54 30.21
CA ARG A 4 39.31 24.99 29.34
C ARG A 4 39.22 24.03 28.16
N TYR A 5 38.30 23.06 28.24
CA TYR A 5 37.97 22.20 27.12
C TYR A 5 37.40 23.02 25.95
N SER A 6 37.83 22.71 24.73
CA SER A 6 37.28 23.34 23.52
C SER A 6 35.76 23.07 23.43
N LYS A 7 35.01 23.89 22.69
CA LYS A 7 33.56 23.68 22.49
C LYS A 7 33.21 22.29 21.95
N GLU A 8 34.13 21.64 21.24
CA GLU A 8 33.99 20.29 20.72
C GLU A 8 34.22 19.23 21.78
N LEU A 9 35.19 19.41 22.69
CA LEU A 9 35.37 18.55 23.85
C LEU A 9 34.22 18.70 24.86
N LYS A 10 33.59 19.87 24.97
CA LYS A 10 32.37 20.05 25.77
C LYS A 10 31.20 19.24 25.23
N LYS A 11 31.09 19.01 23.93
CA LYS A 11 30.10 18.08 23.34
C LYS A 11 30.33 16.61 23.73
N LEU A 12 31.56 16.22 24.04
CA LEU A 12 31.95 14.87 24.44
C LEU A 12 31.65 14.53 25.91
N VAL A 13 31.26 15.51 26.72
CA VAL A 13 30.98 15.35 28.16
C VAL A 13 29.48 15.52 28.49
N VAL A 14 28.65 15.69 27.48
CA VAL A 14 27.21 15.90 27.64
C VAL A 14 26.49 14.57 27.91
N SER A 15 25.41 14.63 28.67
CA SER A 15 24.51 13.52 28.97
C SER A 15 24.45 12.45 27.88
N GLY A 16 24.65 11.19 28.24
CA GLY A 16 24.49 10.06 27.33
C GLY A 16 23.08 9.88 26.80
N TYR A 17 22.07 10.50 27.43
CA TYR A 17 20.68 10.42 27.01
C TYR A 17 20.45 11.18 25.71
N GLN A 18 19.92 10.45 24.71
CA GLN A 18 19.51 11.01 23.42
C GLN A 18 18.11 10.48 23.08
N LYS A 19 17.16 11.39 22.81
CA LYS A 19 15.97 10.97 22.04
C LYS A 19 16.44 10.65 20.62
N ARG A 20 16.30 9.41 20.18
CA ARG A 20 16.74 8.98 18.86
C ARG A 20 15.90 9.65 17.78
N GLN A 21 16.54 10.47 16.95
CA GLN A 21 15.94 11.02 15.74
C GLN A 21 16.18 10.07 14.55
N GLY A 22 15.32 10.15 13.52
CA GLY A 22 15.48 9.33 12.31
C GLY A 22 15.21 7.84 12.51
N ARG A 23 14.41 7.48 13.52
CA ARG A 23 13.90 6.12 13.73
C ARG A 23 12.49 5.98 13.19
N THR A 24 12.21 4.83 12.62
CA THR A 24 10.87 4.46 12.14
C THR A 24 10.48 3.08 12.62
N SER A 25 9.19 2.86 12.81
CA SER A 25 8.68 1.54 13.10
C SER A 25 8.70 0.63 11.87
N PRO A 26 8.81 -0.70 12.03
CA PRO A 26 8.73 -1.61 10.88
C PRO A 26 7.42 -1.46 10.11
N CYS A 27 6.29 -1.24 10.78
CA CYS A 27 4.99 -1.08 10.12
C CYS A 27 4.96 0.13 9.17
N GLU A 28 5.52 1.28 9.57
CA GLU A 28 5.60 2.48 8.72
C GLU A 28 6.64 2.31 7.61
N ALA A 29 7.81 1.73 7.91
CA ALA A 29 8.88 1.49 6.93
C ALA A 29 8.44 0.56 5.80
N TYR A 30 7.59 -0.43 6.10
CA TYR A 30 7.11 -1.42 5.13
C TYR A 30 5.70 -1.08 4.57
N CYS A 31 5.11 0.06 4.92
CA CYS A 31 3.86 0.51 4.33
C CYS A 31 4.10 1.15 2.96
N PRO A 32 3.66 0.54 1.84
CA PRO A 32 3.93 1.11 0.52
C PRO A 32 3.21 2.44 0.29
N ALA A 33 2.04 2.66 0.93
CA ALA A 33 1.33 3.94 0.91
C ALA A 33 2.00 4.99 1.82
N GLY A 34 2.92 4.57 2.73
CA GLY A 34 3.60 5.45 3.68
C GLY A 34 2.67 6.04 4.73
N ASN A 35 1.65 5.29 5.17
CA ASN A 35 0.75 5.72 6.23
C ASN A 35 1.50 5.93 7.55
N ARG A 36 1.10 6.94 8.32
CA ARG A 36 1.57 7.18 9.69
C ARG A 36 0.81 6.27 10.65
N ILE A 37 1.16 4.99 10.64
CA ILE A 37 0.40 3.92 11.31
C ILE A 37 0.31 4.16 12.81
N GLN A 38 1.41 4.49 13.46
CA GLN A 38 1.43 4.70 14.91
C GLN A 38 0.57 5.90 15.36
N ALA A 39 0.53 6.96 14.55
CA ALA A 39 -0.33 8.11 14.83
C ALA A 39 -1.81 7.73 14.72
N VAL A 40 -2.17 6.92 13.72
CA VAL A 40 -3.53 6.36 13.56
C VAL A 40 -3.92 5.51 14.76
N GLU A 41 -3.05 4.59 15.18
CA GLU A 41 -3.30 3.70 16.31
C GLU A 41 -3.42 4.46 17.64
N THR A 42 -2.59 5.51 17.85
CA THR A 42 -2.72 6.38 19.03
C THR A 42 -4.10 7.03 19.09
N LEU A 43 -4.54 7.61 17.97
CA LEU A 43 -5.84 8.29 17.91
C LEU A 43 -7.02 7.32 18.07
N LEU A 44 -6.94 6.11 17.51
CA LEU A 44 -7.96 5.09 17.70
C LEU A 44 -8.02 4.58 19.13
N LYS A 45 -6.87 4.36 19.77
CA LYS A 45 -6.79 4.04 21.21
C LYS A 45 -7.46 5.11 22.06
N ASP A 46 -7.30 6.39 21.71
CA ASP A 46 -7.88 7.54 22.42
C ASP A 46 -9.36 7.79 22.05
N GLY A 47 -9.99 6.95 21.22
CA GLY A 47 -11.38 7.09 20.79
C GLY A 47 -11.61 8.28 19.85
N LYS A 48 -10.63 8.61 18.99
CA LYS A 48 -10.65 9.73 18.04
C LYS A 48 -10.55 9.26 16.58
N PRO A 49 -11.50 8.45 16.09
CA PRO A 49 -11.43 7.84 14.76
C PRO A 49 -11.48 8.86 13.61
N GLU A 50 -12.17 10.00 13.78
CA GLU A 50 -12.23 11.05 12.77
C GLU A 50 -10.86 11.70 12.54
N GLN A 51 -10.09 11.92 13.61
CA GLN A 51 -8.73 12.43 13.53
C GLN A 51 -7.78 11.38 12.94
N ALA A 52 -7.98 10.10 13.28
CA ALA A 52 -7.23 8.99 12.66
C ALA A 52 -7.47 8.94 11.14
N HIS A 53 -8.71 9.14 10.69
CA HIS A 53 -9.04 9.25 9.27
C HIS A 53 -8.31 10.43 8.62
N ALA A 54 -8.28 11.60 9.25
CA ALA A 54 -7.56 12.77 8.75
C ALA A 54 -6.04 12.51 8.60
N VAL A 55 -5.45 11.79 9.56
CA VAL A 55 -4.03 11.37 9.48
C VAL A 55 -3.80 10.44 8.28
N LEU A 56 -4.69 9.48 8.01
CA LEU A 56 -4.59 8.63 6.83
C LEU A 56 -4.61 9.44 5.54
N LEU A 57 -5.54 10.40 5.41
CA LEU A 57 -5.66 11.25 4.21
C LEU A 57 -4.41 12.10 3.93
N SER A 58 -3.56 12.35 4.93
CA SER A 58 -2.29 13.05 4.72
C SER A 58 -1.29 12.25 3.88
N ARG A 59 -1.52 10.96 3.67
CA ARG A 59 -0.64 10.04 2.93
C ARG A 59 -1.38 9.22 1.87
N ASN A 60 -2.64 8.90 2.13
CA ASN A 60 -3.44 7.94 1.39
C ASN A 60 -4.87 8.46 1.25
N PRO A 61 -5.31 8.92 0.06
CA PRO A 61 -6.68 9.38 -0.17
C PRO A 61 -7.70 8.23 -0.34
N PHE A 62 -7.26 6.97 -0.28
CA PHE A 62 -8.08 5.77 -0.46
C PHE A 62 -7.98 4.79 0.72
N PRO A 63 -8.10 5.26 1.99
CA PRO A 63 -7.91 4.38 3.14
C PRO A 63 -9.01 3.33 3.28
N GLY A 64 -10.23 3.58 2.80
CA GLY A 64 -11.30 2.60 2.77
C GLY A 64 -11.06 1.50 1.74
N VAL A 65 -10.43 1.82 0.61
CA VAL A 65 -9.98 0.83 -0.38
C VAL A 65 -8.83 0.00 0.20
N THR A 66 -7.75 0.64 0.69
CA THR A 66 -6.58 -0.09 1.21
C THR A 66 -6.90 -0.88 2.47
N GLY A 67 -7.76 -0.37 3.35
CA GLY A 67 -8.26 -1.08 4.53
C GLY A 67 -9.02 -2.37 4.21
N ARG A 68 -9.41 -2.58 2.93
CA ARG A 68 -10.10 -3.79 2.46
C ARG A 68 -9.22 -4.71 1.62
N VAL A 69 -8.37 -4.16 0.73
CA VAL A 69 -7.66 -4.98 -0.27
C VAL A 69 -6.14 -4.99 -0.14
N CYS A 70 -5.57 -4.25 0.82
CA CYS A 70 -4.12 -4.27 1.05
C CYS A 70 -3.67 -5.66 1.56
N THR A 71 -2.55 -6.14 1.04
CA THR A 71 -1.90 -7.39 1.51
C THR A 71 -1.16 -7.23 2.84
N HIS A 72 -1.28 -6.09 3.49
CA HIS A 72 -0.80 -5.71 4.82
C HIS A 72 0.64 -6.16 5.18
N PRO A 73 1.66 -5.83 4.37
CA PRO A 73 3.05 -6.17 4.70
C PRO A 73 3.53 -5.57 6.03
N CYS A 74 2.92 -4.47 6.48
CA CYS A 74 3.15 -3.84 7.77
C CYS A 74 2.84 -4.78 8.96
N GLU A 75 1.77 -5.58 8.88
CA GLU A 75 1.41 -6.56 9.91
C GLU A 75 2.41 -7.71 9.97
N LEU A 76 2.90 -8.16 8.79
CA LEU A 76 3.91 -9.21 8.70
C LEU A 76 5.25 -8.80 9.31
N LYS A 77 5.55 -7.50 9.33
CA LYS A 77 6.78 -6.92 9.87
C LYS A 77 6.61 -6.31 11.26
N CYS A 78 5.40 -6.34 11.83
CA CYS A 78 5.13 -5.79 13.15
C CYS A 78 5.99 -6.47 14.22
N ASN A 79 6.73 -5.68 15.02
CA ASN A 79 7.56 -6.19 16.10
C ASN A 79 6.76 -6.97 17.15
N ARG A 80 5.49 -6.60 17.36
CA ARG A 80 4.63 -7.29 18.31
C ARG A 80 4.47 -8.79 18.02
N ARG A 81 4.66 -9.22 16.77
CA ARG A 81 4.69 -10.66 16.40
C ARG A 81 5.73 -11.49 17.14
N LYS A 82 6.80 -10.85 17.63
CA LYS A 82 7.83 -11.51 18.45
C LYS A 82 7.47 -11.52 19.95
N TYR A 83 6.44 -10.79 20.34
CA TYR A 83 5.98 -10.70 21.72
C TYR A 83 4.73 -11.56 21.96
N ASP A 84 3.69 -11.35 21.13
CA ASP A 84 2.47 -12.17 21.09
C ASP A 84 2.00 -12.32 19.63
N GLU A 85 1.11 -11.45 19.15
CA GLU A 85 0.58 -11.44 17.78
C GLU A 85 0.67 -10.03 17.20
N GLY A 86 0.94 -9.92 15.89
CA GLY A 86 0.98 -8.64 15.18
C GLY A 86 -0.35 -7.88 15.28
N VAL A 87 -0.29 -6.55 15.27
CA VAL A 87 -1.48 -5.69 15.29
C VAL A 87 -2.25 -5.81 13.98
N SER A 88 -3.58 -5.82 14.02
CA SER A 88 -4.49 -5.87 12.86
C SER A 88 -4.61 -4.48 12.19
N ILE A 89 -3.50 -4.01 11.61
CA ILE A 89 -3.35 -2.64 11.09
C ILE A 89 -4.34 -2.34 9.97
N ARG A 90 -4.54 -3.29 9.04
CA ARG A 90 -5.50 -3.14 7.93
C ARG A 90 -6.93 -2.95 8.42
N ALA A 91 -7.33 -3.70 9.43
CA ALA A 91 -8.67 -3.57 10.01
C ALA A 91 -8.85 -2.25 10.76
N LEU A 92 -7.81 -1.75 11.43
CA LEU A 92 -7.80 -0.43 12.06
C LEU A 92 -7.87 0.71 11.01
N GLU A 93 -7.13 0.59 9.92
CA GLU A 93 -7.20 1.52 8.79
C GLU A 93 -8.62 1.58 8.21
N ARG A 94 -9.25 0.41 7.97
CA ARG A 94 -10.63 0.31 7.52
C ARG A 94 -11.60 0.97 8.49
N PHE A 95 -11.49 0.68 9.78
CA PHE A 95 -12.36 1.27 10.81
C PHE A 95 -12.28 2.79 10.81
N ALA A 96 -11.06 3.36 10.76
CA ALA A 96 -10.88 4.80 10.66
C ALA A 96 -11.49 5.38 9.37
N ALA A 97 -11.28 4.71 8.22
CA ALA A 97 -11.78 5.16 6.93
C ALA A 97 -13.31 5.05 6.77
N ASP A 98 -13.95 4.12 7.47
CA ASP A 98 -15.41 3.98 7.48
C ASP A 98 -16.09 4.98 8.44
N THR A 99 -15.31 5.66 9.30
CA THR A 99 -15.79 6.78 10.11
C THR A 99 -15.94 8.04 9.25
N PRO A 100 -17.06 8.77 9.33
CA PRO A 100 -17.26 10.01 8.58
C PRO A 100 -16.16 11.04 8.88
N MET A 101 -15.62 11.67 7.86
CA MET A 101 -14.65 12.74 8.01
C MET A 101 -15.38 14.03 8.41
N ILE A 102 -14.93 14.69 9.48
CA ILE A 102 -15.52 15.94 9.97
C ILE A 102 -14.83 17.16 9.32
N SER A 103 -13.52 17.09 9.10
CA SER A 103 -12.73 18.22 8.63
C SER A 103 -12.71 18.31 7.11
N ARG A 104 -12.89 19.54 6.59
CA ARG A 104 -12.78 19.83 5.15
C ARG A 104 -11.33 20.07 4.77
N LEU A 105 -10.87 19.45 3.69
CA LEU A 105 -9.56 19.71 3.10
C LEU A 105 -9.58 20.98 2.25
N THR A 106 -8.56 21.83 2.42
CA THR A 106 -8.41 23.07 1.65
C THR A 106 -7.08 23.07 0.91
N PRO A 107 -7.07 23.18 -0.44
CA PRO A 107 -5.84 23.34 -1.22
C PRO A 107 -5.03 24.58 -0.82
N LEU A 108 -3.74 24.54 -1.12
CA LEU A 108 -2.88 25.75 -1.09
C LEU A 108 -3.32 26.76 -2.14
N ALA A 109 -2.76 27.97 -2.08
CA ALA A 109 -3.03 29.01 -3.07
C ALA A 109 -2.77 28.51 -4.50
N ASP A 110 -3.57 28.99 -5.43
CA ASP A 110 -3.46 28.63 -6.84
C ASP A 110 -2.06 29.00 -7.37
N THR A 111 -1.41 28.05 -8.02
CA THR A 111 -0.07 28.21 -8.61
C THR A 111 -0.14 28.72 -10.06
N GLY A 112 -1.29 28.75 -10.69
CA GLY A 112 -1.48 29.04 -12.10
C GLY A 112 -0.95 27.95 -13.03
N ARG A 113 -0.50 26.80 -12.51
CA ARG A 113 0.03 25.67 -13.27
C ARG A 113 -1.04 24.63 -13.54
N LYS A 114 -1.04 24.08 -14.76
CA LYS A 114 -1.98 23.06 -15.24
C LYS A 114 -1.30 21.71 -15.39
N VAL A 115 -1.86 20.67 -14.80
CA VAL A 115 -1.31 19.32 -14.87
C VAL A 115 -2.36 18.35 -15.39
N ALA A 116 -1.99 17.57 -16.41
CA ALA A 116 -2.79 16.45 -16.90
C ALA A 116 -2.38 15.15 -16.19
N VAL A 117 -3.38 14.36 -15.77
CA VAL A 117 -3.18 13.01 -15.25
C VAL A 117 -3.93 12.03 -16.14
N ILE A 118 -3.22 11.05 -16.71
CA ILE A 118 -3.78 10.06 -17.63
C ILE A 118 -3.96 8.75 -16.88
N GLY A 119 -5.23 8.37 -16.65
CA GLY A 119 -5.65 7.24 -15.86
C GLY A 119 -6.14 7.64 -14.47
N SER A 120 -7.31 7.12 -14.10
CA SER A 120 -8.00 7.37 -12.82
C SER A 120 -7.85 6.24 -11.80
N GLY A 121 -6.87 5.36 -11.99
CA GLY A 121 -6.53 4.32 -11.00
C GLY A 121 -5.96 4.93 -9.71
N PRO A 122 -5.66 4.11 -8.69
CA PRO A 122 -5.15 4.60 -7.40
C PRO A 122 -3.93 5.52 -7.51
N ALA A 123 -3.00 5.24 -8.43
CA ALA A 123 -1.84 6.10 -8.66
C ALA A 123 -2.24 7.46 -9.24
N GLY A 124 -3.07 7.48 -10.28
CA GLY A 124 -3.50 8.72 -10.95
C GLY A 124 -4.33 9.60 -10.04
N MET A 125 -5.33 9.04 -9.35
CA MET A 125 -6.19 9.80 -8.44
C MET A 125 -5.42 10.29 -7.20
N THR A 126 -4.46 9.51 -6.68
CA THR A 126 -3.58 9.98 -5.61
C THR A 126 -2.68 11.13 -6.09
N CYS A 127 -2.14 11.02 -7.30
CA CYS A 127 -1.35 12.08 -7.89
C CYS A 127 -2.20 13.36 -8.07
N ALA A 128 -3.39 13.25 -8.62
CA ALA A 128 -4.33 14.36 -8.79
C ALA A 128 -4.69 15.02 -7.45
N TYR A 129 -4.93 14.21 -6.41
CA TYR A 129 -5.22 14.67 -5.05
C TYR A 129 -4.11 15.56 -4.51
N PHE A 130 -2.85 15.09 -4.48
CA PHE A 130 -1.74 15.86 -3.95
C PHE A 130 -1.39 17.07 -4.81
N LEU A 131 -1.47 16.95 -6.15
CA LEU A 131 -1.27 18.10 -7.05
C LEU A 131 -2.28 19.21 -6.79
N ARG A 132 -3.54 18.84 -6.59
CA ARG A 132 -4.58 19.85 -6.26
C ARG A 132 -4.36 20.44 -4.88
N LEU A 133 -3.94 19.65 -3.89
CA LEU A 133 -3.58 20.18 -2.57
C LEU A 133 -2.39 21.14 -2.62
N PHE A 134 -1.43 20.93 -3.52
CA PHE A 134 -0.35 21.90 -3.80
C PHE A 134 -0.83 23.19 -4.51
N GLY A 135 -2.08 23.26 -4.93
CA GLY A 135 -2.66 24.43 -5.60
C GLY A 135 -2.57 24.39 -7.14
N HIS A 136 -2.21 23.27 -7.74
CA HIS A 136 -2.22 23.14 -9.21
C HIS A 136 -3.65 22.92 -9.74
N GLU A 137 -3.94 23.39 -10.96
CA GLU A 137 -5.14 23.01 -11.72
C GLU A 137 -4.91 21.62 -12.30
N VAL A 138 -5.82 20.67 -12.01
CA VAL A 138 -5.63 19.27 -12.38
C VAL A 138 -6.79 18.77 -13.22
N THR A 139 -6.46 18.11 -14.34
CA THR A 139 -7.41 17.43 -15.20
C THR A 139 -7.04 15.95 -15.34
N VAL A 140 -7.97 15.06 -15.02
CA VAL A 140 -7.82 13.61 -15.16
C VAL A 140 -8.51 13.13 -16.44
N PHE A 141 -7.83 12.34 -17.27
CA PHE A 141 -8.36 11.67 -18.44
C PHE A 141 -8.48 10.17 -18.17
N GLU A 142 -9.67 9.63 -18.36
CA GLU A 142 -9.98 8.22 -18.10
C GLU A 142 -10.66 7.58 -19.31
N ALA A 143 -10.14 6.46 -19.77
CA ALA A 143 -10.70 5.72 -20.91
C ALA A 143 -12.03 5.02 -20.57
N ALA A 144 -12.20 4.58 -19.33
CA ALA A 144 -13.46 3.97 -18.87
C ALA A 144 -14.55 5.01 -18.61
N ALA A 145 -15.80 4.55 -18.55
CA ALA A 145 -16.95 5.38 -18.19
C ALA A 145 -16.98 5.77 -16.71
N VAL A 146 -16.21 5.08 -15.85
CA VAL A 146 -16.17 5.26 -14.40
C VAL A 146 -14.72 5.42 -13.95
N LEU A 147 -14.53 6.19 -12.87
CA LEU A 147 -13.23 6.42 -12.26
C LEU A 147 -12.88 5.32 -11.24
N GLY A 148 -11.60 5.21 -10.88
CA GLY A 148 -11.11 4.33 -9.81
C GLY A 148 -10.24 3.16 -10.29
N GLY A 149 -10.11 2.94 -11.61
CA GLY A 149 -9.23 1.92 -12.19
C GLY A 149 -9.55 0.50 -11.72
N ALA A 150 -8.52 -0.33 -11.51
CA ALA A 150 -8.68 -1.73 -11.12
C ALA A 150 -9.55 -1.96 -9.86
N PRO A 151 -9.45 -1.21 -8.77
CA PRO A 151 -10.37 -1.32 -7.63
C PRO A 151 -11.84 -1.19 -7.99
N ARG A 152 -12.17 -0.31 -8.93
CA ARG A 152 -13.54 -0.10 -9.39
C ARG A 152 -14.00 -1.13 -10.42
N MET A 153 -13.09 -1.52 -11.31
CA MET A 153 -13.41 -2.35 -12.47
C MET A 153 -13.33 -3.85 -12.19
N SER A 154 -12.26 -4.31 -11.54
CA SER A 154 -11.94 -5.74 -11.46
C SER A 154 -11.92 -6.34 -10.06
N VAL A 155 -11.80 -5.57 -8.98
CA VAL A 155 -11.95 -6.14 -7.65
C VAL A 155 -13.41 -6.49 -7.40
N PRO A 156 -13.76 -7.70 -6.93
CA PRO A 156 -15.17 -8.08 -6.70
C PRO A 156 -15.83 -7.31 -5.55
N ASP A 157 -17.16 -7.10 -5.65
CA ASP A 157 -17.95 -6.36 -4.64
C ASP A 157 -17.85 -6.97 -3.24
N PHE A 158 -17.78 -8.29 -3.13
CA PHE A 158 -17.68 -8.98 -1.84
C PHE A 158 -16.36 -8.74 -1.10
N ARG A 159 -15.33 -8.24 -1.80
CA ARG A 159 -14.06 -7.77 -1.19
C ARG A 159 -14.00 -6.27 -1.06
N LEU A 160 -14.53 -5.55 -2.05
CA LEU A 160 -14.50 -4.09 -2.10
C LEU A 160 -15.79 -3.55 -2.70
N PRO A 161 -16.77 -3.17 -1.88
CA PRO A 161 -18.00 -2.54 -2.34
C PRO A 161 -17.71 -1.30 -3.19
N LYS A 162 -18.37 -1.16 -4.33
CA LYS A 162 -18.10 -0.06 -5.28
C LYS A 162 -18.42 1.31 -4.70
N ASN A 163 -19.38 1.41 -3.79
CA ASN A 163 -19.68 2.66 -3.10
C ASN A 163 -18.49 3.19 -2.26
N VAL A 164 -17.59 2.33 -1.79
CA VAL A 164 -16.37 2.76 -1.10
C VAL A 164 -15.44 3.46 -2.08
N VAL A 165 -15.20 2.87 -3.25
CA VAL A 165 -14.37 3.47 -4.30
C VAL A 165 -14.98 4.77 -4.80
N ASP A 166 -16.30 4.77 -5.06
CA ASP A 166 -17.04 5.95 -5.56
C ASP A 166 -17.01 7.08 -4.53
N ARG A 167 -17.16 6.79 -3.23
CA ARG A 167 -17.06 7.76 -2.13
C ARG A 167 -15.68 8.42 -2.08
N GLU A 168 -14.60 7.62 -2.08
CA GLU A 168 -13.23 8.14 -1.97
C GLU A 168 -12.80 8.86 -3.24
N THR A 169 -13.18 8.36 -4.42
CA THR A 169 -12.98 9.05 -5.70
C THR A 169 -13.73 10.39 -5.72
N GLY A 170 -14.99 10.40 -5.27
CA GLY A 170 -15.80 11.61 -5.14
C GLY A 170 -15.18 12.63 -4.17
N HIS A 171 -14.58 12.16 -3.07
CA HIS A 171 -13.84 13.01 -2.15
C HIS A 171 -12.64 13.69 -2.84
N VAL A 172 -11.86 12.96 -3.62
CA VAL A 172 -10.75 13.53 -4.41
C VAL A 172 -11.27 14.59 -5.40
N LEU A 173 -12.35 14.31 -6.13
CA LEU A 173 -12.93 15.26 -7.08
C LEU A 173 -13.49 16.52 -6.41
N SER A 174 -13.98 16.40 -5.18
CA SER A 174 -14.55 17.54 -4.42
C SER A 174 -13.54 18.66 -4.14
N LEU A 175 -12.25 18.40 -4.30
CA LEU A 175 -11.19 19.41 -4.24
C LEU A 175 -11.16 20.35 -5.45
N GLY A 176 -12.00 20.14 -6.46
CA GLY A 176 -12.05 20.94 -7.69
C GLY A 176 -11.16 20.38 -8.81
N ILE A 177 -10.98 19.06 -8.85
CA ILE A 177 -10.29 18.35 -9.94
C ILE A 177 -11.30 18.09 -11.07
N SER A 178 -10.92 18.42 -12.30
CA SER A 178 -11.70 18.09 -13.50
C SER A 178 -11.41 16.66 -13.96
N ALA A 179 -12.44 15.91 -14.33
CA ALA A 179 -12.26 14.55 -14.84
C ALA A 179 -13.07 14.33 -16.13
N HIS A 180 -12.43 13.77 -17.14
CA HIS A 180 -13.04 13.40 -18.42
C HIS A 180 -13.01 11.89 -18.56
N THR A 181 -14.15 11.24 -18.44
CA THR A 181 -14.34 9.81 -18.66
C THR A 181 -14.67 9.53 -20.13
N ASN A 182 -14.53 8.28 -20.58
CA ASN A 182 -14.67 7.86 -21.98
C ASN A 182 -13.70 8.61 -22.93
N VAL A 183 -12.51 8.99 -22.44
CA VAL A 183 -11.46 9.64 -23.23
C VAL A 183 -10.22 8.76 -23.22
N ASP A 184 -9.98 8.04 -24.28
CA ASP A 184 -8.81 7.18 -24.46
C ASP A 184 -7.67 7.98 -25.10
N VAL A 185 -6.71 8.39 -24.28
CA VAL A 185 -5.54 9.15 -24.73
C VAL A 185 -4.69 8.28 -25.64
N GLY A 186 -4.33 8.82 -26.79
CA GLY A 186 -3.70 8.12 -27.90
C GLY A 186 -4.69 7.74 -29.01
N ARG A 187 -5.99 7.70 -28.71
CA ARG A 187 -7.05 7.47 -29.70
C ARG A 187 -7.94 8.69 -29.89
N ASP A 188 -8.51 9.21 -28.81
CA ASP A 188 -9.48 10.31 -28.85
C ASP A 188 -8.80 11.69 -28.72
N VAL A 189 -7.67 11.74 -27.99
CA VAL A 189 -6.81 12.91 -27.80
C VAL A 189 -5.35 12.48 -27.91
N SER A 190 -4.52 13.21 -28.68
CA SER A 190 -3.11 12.86 -28.80
C SER A 190 -2.30 13.26 -27.56
N MET A 191 -1.26 12.48 -27.24
CA MET A 191 -0.30 12.85 -26.18
C MET A 191 0.39 14.18 -26.46
N ALA A 192 0.72 14.45 -27.73
CA ALA A 192 1.38 15.70 -28.13
C ALA A 192 0.49 16.92 -27.85
N ASP A 193 -0.83 16.82 -28.05
CA ASP A 193 -1.75 17.93 -27.77
C ASP A 193 -1.93 18.15 -26.25
N ILE A 194 -1.96 17.07 -25.45
CA ILE A 194 -1.98 17.18 -23.99
C ILE A 194 -0.71 17.87 -23.49
N MET A 195 0.47 17.43 -23.93
CA MET A 195 1.74 18.01 -23.50
C MET A 195 1.95 19.47 -23.94
N LYS A 196 1.28 19.93 -25.00
CA LYS A 196 1.27 21.35 -25.40
C LYS A 196 0.33 22.20 -24.53
N THR A 197 -0.73 21.59 -23.99
CA THR A 197 -1.79 22.31 -23.26
C THR A 197 -1.50 22.42 -21.77
N TYR A 198 -0.78 21.46 -21.19
CA TYR A 198 -0.49 21.35 -19.76
C TYR A 198 1.00 21.58 -19.48
N ASP A 199 1.31 22.19 -18.33
CA ASP A 199 2.69 22.45 -17.89
C ASP A 199 3.44 21.15 -17.52
N ALA A 200 2.71 20.10 -17.13
CA ALA A 200 3.24 18.75 -16.89
C ALA A 200 2.15 17.70 -17.16
N THR A 201 2.59 16.49 -17.50
CA THR A 201 1.69 15.36 -17.77
C THR A 201 2.15 14.13 -16.99
N VAL A 202 1.22 13.45 -16.30
CA VAL A 202 1.49 12.23 -15.53
C VAL A 202 0.77 11.05 -16.16
N VAL A 203 1.52 10.00 -16.52
CA VAL A 203 0.98 8.74 -17.04
C VAL A 203 0.80 7.75 -15.88
N ALA A 204 -0.46 7.39 -15.59
CA ALA A 204 -0.84 6.49 -14.50
C ALA A 204 -1.90 5.46 -14.95
N VAL A 205 -1.76 4.94 -16.17
CA VAL A 205 -2.72 4.03 -16.82
C VAL A 205 -2.68 2.59 -16.32
N GLY A 206 -1.73 2.27 -15.42
CA GLY A 206 -1.52 0.91 -14.93
C GLY A 206 -1.04 -0.04 -16.03
N ASN A 207 -1.37 -1.32 -15.91
CA ASN A 207 -1.13 -2.33 -16.94
C ASN A 207 -2.44 -2.60 -17.71
N ARG A 208 -2.50 -2.22 -18.98
CA ARG A 208 -3.72 -2.27 -19.80
C ARG A 208 -3.85 -3.56 -20.60
N GLY A 209 -2.74 -4.25 -20.88
CA GLY A 209 -2.71 -5.50 -21.64
C GLY A 209 -2.92 -6.72 -20.76
N GLU A 210 -3.76 -7.67 -21.18
CA GLU A 210 -3.90 -8.95 -20.51
C GLU A 210 -3.03 -10.01 -21.19
N ARG A 211 -2.23 -10.70 -20.38
CA ARG A 211 -1.37 -11.79 -20.86
C ARG A 211 -2.17 -13.08 -20.91
N LEU A 212 -2.33 -13.67 -22.10
CA LEU A 212 -2.85 -15.03 -22.26
C LEU A 212 -1.69 -16.01 -22.45
N LEU A 213 -1.84 -17.21 -21.91
CA LEU A 213 -0.90 -18.29 -22.14
C LEU A 213 -0.87 -18.65 -23.63
N ASN A 214 0.32 -18.90 -24.16
CA ASN A 214 0.49 -19.33 -25.54
C ASN A 214 0.45 -20.87 -25.62
N ILE A 215 -0.74 -21.44 -25.50
CA ILE A 215 -1.01 -22.86 -25.51
C ILE A 215 -2.09 -23.19 -26.55
N PRO A 216 -2.20 -24.43 -27.05
CA PRO A 216 -3.33 -24.91 -27.84
C PRO A 216 -4.66 -24.60 -27.14
N GLY A 217 -5.65 -24.05 -27.87
CA GLY A 217 -6.91 -23.61 -27.30
C GLY A 217 -6.87 -22.22 -26.65
N ARG A 218 -5.85 -21.40 -26.95
CA ARG A 218 -5.71 -20.03 -26.43
C ARG A 218 -6.95 -19.16 -26.69
N GLU A 219 -7.62 -19.38 -27.80
CA GLU A 219 -8.84 -18.67 -28.21
C GLU A 219 -10.03 -18.94 -27.26
N ASN A 220 -9.97 -20.01 -26.48
CA ASN A 220 -10.99 -20.36 -25.48
C ASN A 220 -10.73 -19.74 -24.11
N LEU A 221 -9.56 -19.11 -23.92
CA LEU A 221 -9.17 -18.49 -22.66
C LEU A 221 -9.85 -17.14 -22.48
N ILE A 222 -10.58 -16.98 -21.36
CA ILE A 222 -11.14 -15.69 -20.96
C ILE A 222 -10.11 -14.96 -20.10
N PRO A 223 -9.69 -13.73 -20.48
CA PRO A 223 -8.78 -12.94 -19.66
C PRO A 223 -9.40 -12.61 -18.29
N ALA A 224 -8.61 -12.73 -17.21
CA ALA A 224 -9.12 -12.63 -15.84
C ALA A 224 -9.74 -11.28 -15.50
N VAL A 225 -9.08 -10.17 -15.90
CA VAL A 225 -9.58 -8.81 -15.63
C VAL A 225 -10.87 -8.55 -16.42
N SER A 226 -10.92 -9.01 -17.67
CA SER A 226 -12.12 -8.92 -18.50
C SER A 226 -13.28 -9.73 -17.89
N PHE A 227 -13.03 -10.94 -17.38
CA PHE A 227 -14.02 -11.74 -16.66
C PHE A 227 -14.55 -11.01 -15.42
N LEU A 228 -13.68 -10.50 -14.58
CA LEU A 228 -14.06 -9.77 -13.35
C LEU A 228 -14.84 -8.50 -13.68
N ALA A 229 -14.39 -7.72 -14.67
CA ALA A 229 -15.08 -6.50 -15.09
C ALA A 229 -16.50 -6.81 -15.61
N ALA A 230 -16.64 -7.82 -16.46
CA ALA A 230 -17.94 -8.27 -16.96
C ALA A 230 -18.85 -8.78 -15.83
N SER A 231 -18.30 -9.54 -14.87
CA SER A 231 -19.03 -10.05 -13.71
C SER A 231 -19.52 -8.94 -12.77
N ASN A 232 -18.73 -7.89 -12.58
CA ASN A 232 -19.12 -6.72 -11.80
C ASN A 232 -20.26 -5.92 -12.48
N LEU A 233 -20.36 -5.95 -13.81
CA LEU A 233 -21.39 -5.24 -14.56
C LEU A 233 -22.68 -6.06 -14.69
N ALA A 234 -22.58 -7.34 -15.06
CA ALA A 234 -23.73 -8.12 -15.52
C ALA A 234 -24.05 -9.38 -14.70
N ARG A 235 -23.14 -9.84 -13.83
CA ARG A 235 -23.30 -11.03 -12.96
C ARG A 235 -23.91 -12.24 -13.68
N GLN A 236 -23.39 -12.56 -14.88
CA GLN A 236 -23.87 -13.66 -15.71
C GLN A 236 -23.68 -14.99 -14.98
N SER A 237 -24.77 -15.78 -14.83
CA SER A 237 -24.75 -17.07 -14.14
C SER A 237 -23.82 -18.08 -14.81
N LEU A 238 -23.06 -18.82 -13.99
CA LEU A 238 -22.25 -19.97 -14.38
C LEU A 238 -22.85 -21.29 -13.84
N GLU A 239 -24.14 -21.31 -13.57
CA GLU A 239 -24.83 -22.47 -12.99
C GLU A 239 -24.62 -23.75 -13.82
N GLY A 240 -24.19 -24.79 -13.13
CA GLY A 240 -23.90 -26.09 -13.75
C GLY A 240 -22.59 -26.18 -14.53
N LYS A 241 -21.78 -25.12 -14.59
CA LYS A 241 -20.52 -25.08 -15.32
C LYS A 241 -19.32 -25.46 -14.48
N ASP A 242 -18.39 -26.18 -15.07
CA ASP A 242 -17.07 -26.44 -14.52
C ASP A 242 -16.09 -25.32 -14.94
N VAL A 243 -15.50 -24.66 -13.96
CA VAL A 243 -14.61 -23.51 -14.19
C VAL A 243 -13.19 -23.84 -13.78
N VAL A 244 -12.24 -23.63 -14.70
CA VAL A 244 -10.81 -23.75 -14.41
C VAL A 244 -10.17 -22.37 -14.53
N VAL A 245 -9.44 -21.96 -13.48
CA VAL A 245 -8.67 -20.70 -13.45
C VAL A 245 -7.19 -21.02 -13.53
N LEU A 246 -6.51 -20.46 -14.51
CA LEU A 246 -5.07 -20.64 -14.72
C LEU A 246 -4.30 -19.47 -14.07
N GLY A 247 -3.69 -19.73 -12.91
CA GLY A 247 -2.92 -18.77 -12.13
C GLY A 247 -3.09 -18.94 -10.62
N GLY A 248 -2.12 -18.47 -9.82
CA GLY A 248 -2.07 -18.61 -8.35
C GLY A 248 -1.95 -17.26 -7.60
N GLY A 249 -2.12 -16.13 -8.28
CA GLY A 249 -2.12 -14.80 -7.64
C GLY A 249 -3.50 -14.35 -7.17
N GLY A 250 -3.59 -13.23 -6.42
CA GLY A 250 -4.86 -12.71 -5.88
C GLY A 250 -5.96 -12.53 -6.93
N VAL A 251 -5.62 -12.12 -8.16
CA VAL A 251 -6.60 -12.00 -9.26
C VAL A 251 -7.21 -13.36 -9.63
N ALA A 252 -6.42 -14.46 -9.59
CA ALA A 252 -6.93 -15.81 -9.85
C ALA A 252 -7.91 -16.25 -8.75
N PHE A 253 -7.59 -15.95 -7.48
CA PHE A 253 -8.51 -16.21 -6.36
C PHE A 253 -9.79 -15.37 -6.48
N ASP A 254 -9.70 -14.10 -6.87
CA ASP A 254 -10.87 -13.25 -7.14
C ASP A 254 -11.77 -13.84 -8.23
N CYS A 255 -11.17 -14.38 -9.30
CA CYS A 255 -11.93 -15.09 -10.35
C CYS A 255 -12.62 -16.34 -9.81
N ALA A 256 -11.93 -17.14 -9.02
CA ALA A 256 -12.46 -18.38 -8.46
C ALA A 256 -13.62 -18.10 -7.49
N PHE A 257 -13.45 -17.16 -6.57
CA PHE A 257 -14.51 -16.73 -5.66
C PHE A 257 -15.72 -16.14 -6.40
N THR A 258 -15.46 -15.38 -7.47
CA THR A 258 -16.52 -14.83 -8.32
C THR A 258 -17.28 -15.95 -9.03
N ALA A 259 -16.58 -16.94 -9.61
CA ALA A 259 -17.20 -18.08 -10.27
C ALA A 259 -18.09 -18.88 -9.31
N LYS A 260 -17.66 -19.11 -8.05
CA LYS A 260 -18.50 -19.74 -7.01
C LYS A 260 -19.80 -18.97 -6.75
N ARG A 261 -19.71 -17.63 -6.65
CA ARG A 261 -20.88 -16.74 -6.45
C ARG A 261 -21.79 -16.68 -7.66
N LEU A 262 -21.26 -16.91 -8.85
CA LEU A 262 -22.03 -17.08 -10.09
C LEU A 262 -22.60 -18.50 -10.24
N ARG A 263 -22.51 -19.36 -9.20
CA ARG A 263 -23.06 -20.72 -9.09
C ARG A 263 -22.37 -21.76 -9.97
N ALA A 264 -21.06 -21.62 -10.23
CA ALA A 264 -20.31 -22.69 -10.89
C ALA A 264 -20.44 -24.02 -10.12
N ALA A 265 -20.59 -25.13 -10.84
CA ALA A 265 -20.72 -26.47 -10.27
C ALA A 265 -19.40 -26.87 -9.59
N SER A 266 -18.29 -26.68 -10.28
CA SER A 266 -16.95 -26.84 -9.71
C SER A 266 -16.06 -25.67 -10.08
N VAL A 267 -15.06 -25.39 -9.22
CA VAL A 267 -14.03 -24.39 -9.49
C VAL A 267 -12.67 -24.96 -9.09
N SER A 268 -11.74 -24.95 -10.04
CA SER A 268 -10.35 -25.39 -9.84
C SER A 268 -9.35 -24.30 -10.22
N LEU A 269 -8.32 -24.10 -9.40
CA LEU A 269 -7.16 -23.28 -9.75
C LEU A 269 -5.99 -24.17 -10.13
N VAL A 270 -5.31 -23.84 -11.23
CA VAL A 270 -4.10 -24.54 -11.70
C VAL A 270 -2.96 -23.52 -11.80
N PHE A 271 -1.88 -23.73 -11.08
CA PHE A 271 -0.77 -22.76 -11.00
C PHE A 271 0.59 -23.43 -10.77
N PRO A 272 1.70 -22.79 -11.22
CA PRO A 272 3.02 -23.34 -11.15
C PRO A 272 3.66 -23.32 -9.76
N GLU A 273 3.26 -22.41 -8.88
CA GLU A 273 3.80 -22.27 -7.53
C GLU A 273 3.52 -23.52 -6.69
N LYS A 274 4.44 -23.82 -5.75
CA LYS A 274 4.22 -24.86 -4.73
C LYS A 274 3.15 -24.40 -3.74
N SER A 275 2.50 -25.33 -3.05
CA SER A 275 1.43 -25.03 -2.09
C SER A 275 1.87 -24.13 -0.92
N ASP A 276 3.16 -24.16 -0.55
CA ASP A 276 3.76 -23.31 0.48
C ASP A 276 4.30 -21.97 -0.04
N ALA A 277 4.26 -21.75 -1.37
CA ALA A 277 4.78 -20.57 -2.05
C ALA A 277 3.71 -19.80 -2.86
N ILE A 278 2.43 -20.01 -2.54
CA ILE A 278 1.31 -19.31 -3.17
C ILE A 278 1.44 -17.81 -2.90
N LYS A 279 1.26 -16.99 -3.94
CA LYS A 279 1.39 -15.52 -3.85
C LYS A 279 0.19 -14.82 -3.24
N ALA A 280 -0.98 -15.48 -3.25
CA ALA A 280 -2.17 -14.96 -2.58
C ALA A 280 -2.00 -14.95 -1.05
N PRO A 281 -2.65 -14.04 -0.31
CA PRO A 281 -2.64 -14.06 1.14
C PRO A 281 -3.11 -15.40 1.71
N ALA A 282 -2.50 -15.84 2.83
CA ALA A 282 -2.85 -17.12 3.45
C ALA A 282 -4.34 -17.22 3.84
N GLU A 283 -4.96 -16.10 4.20
CA GLU A 283 -6.39 -16.00 4.50
C GLU A 283 -7.27 -16.27 3.26
N GLU A 284 -6.84 -15.87 2.06
CA GLU A 284 -7.56 -16.16 0.81
C GLU A 284 -7.41 -17.65 0.44
N VAL A 285 -6.25 -18.23 0.67
CA VAL A 285 -6.02 -19.68 0.46
C VAL A 285 -6.90 -20.51 1.38
N ALA A 286 -6.99 -20.15 2.67
CA ALA A 286 -7.86 -20.82 3.62
C ALA A 286 -9.34 -20.68 3.22
N GLN A 287 -9.78 -19.48 2.84
CA GLN A 287 -11.13 -19.22 2.37
C GLN A 287 -11.48 -20.04 1.12
N ALA A 288 -10.55 -20.22 0.19
CA ALA A 288 -10.76 -21.06 -0.99
C ALA A 288 -11.12 -22.51 -0.62
N GLY A 289 -10.42 -23.06 0.38
CA GLY A 289 -10.75 -24.38 0.94
C GLY A 289 -12.15 -24.42 1.57
N GLU A 290 -12.51 -23.41 2.35
CA GLU A 290 -13.84 -23.29 2.98
C GLU A 290 -14.97 -23.20 1.95
N GLU A 291 -14.75 -22.50 0.83
CA GLU A 291 -15.71 -22.36 -0.26
C GLU A 291 -15.71 -23.54 -1.26
N GLY A 292 -14.91 -24.59 -1.01
CA GLY A 292 -14.83 -25.79 -1.84
C GLY A 292 -14.22 -25.52 -3.23
N ILE A 293 -13.19 -24.66 -3.29
CA ILE A 293 -12.37 -24.42 -4.47
C ILE A 293 -11.18 -25.38 -4.41
N THR A 294 -10.92 -26.11 -5.50
CA THR A 294 -9.83 -27.08 -5.58
C THR A 294 -8.54 -26.39 -6.07
N LEU A 295 -7.44 -26.57 -5.34
CA LEU A 295 -6.15 -25.98 -5.67
C LEU A 295 -5.21 -27.05 -6.24
N HIS A 296 -4.75 -26.89 -7.48
CA HIS A 296 -3.75 -27.74 -8.14
C HIS A 296 -2.42 -26.97 -8.23
N ALA A 297 -1.62 -27.09 -7.17
CA ALA A 297 -0.30 -26.46 -7.06
C ALA A 297 0.76 -27.27 -7.81
N SER A 298 1.79 -26.60 -8.29
CA SER A 298 2.91 -27.19 -9.06
C SER A 298 2.44 -27.85 -10.36
N TYR A 299 1.48 -27.25 -11.07
CA TYR A 299 1.05 -27.67 -12.40
C TYR A 299 1.07 -26.48 -13.36
N LEU A 300 1.45 -26.75 -14.61
CA LEU A 300 1.43 -25.78 -15.71
C LEU A 300 0.54 -26.28 -16.84
N ALA A 301 -0.46 -25.48 -17.19
CA ALA A 301 -1.37 -25.77 -18.29
C ALA A 301 -0.62 -25.89 -19.62
N GLN A 302 -0.93 -26.96 -20.37
CA GLN A 302 -0.34 -27.28 -21.67
C GLN A 302 -1.33 -27.07 -22.83
N SER A 303 -2.64 -27.23 -22.58
CA SER A 303 -3.70 -26.98 -23.56
C SER A 303 -5.04 -26.70 -22.85
N ALA A 304 -5.95 -26.02 -23.57
CA ALA A 304 -7.33 -25.73 -23.16
C ALA A 304 -8.29 -25.95 -24.35
N GLU A 305 -8.47 -27.21 -24.77
CA GLU A 305 -9.21 -27.57 -25.97
C GLU A 305 -10.29 -28.60 -25.70
N GLY A 306 -11.36 -28.61 -26.48
CA GLY A 306 -12.40 -29.60 -26.43
C GLY A 306 -13.10 -29.75 -25.08
N GLY A 307 -13.29 -28.66 -24.33
CA GLY A 307 -13.87 -28.69 -23.00
C GLY A 307 -12.94 -29.30 -21.93
N THR A 308 -11.62 -29.30 -22.18
CA THR A 308 -10.67 -29.98 -21.30
C THR A 308 -9.40 -29.11 -21.14
N VAL A 309 -8.97 -28.94 -19.90
CA VAL A 309 -7.63 -28.37 -19.57
C VAL A 309 -6.70 -29.54 -19.25
N ARG A 310 -5.56 -29.58 -19.95
CA ARG A 310 -4.46 -30.50 -19.64
C ARG A 310 -3.30 -29.74 -19.06
N ALA A 311 -2.74 -30.23 -17.95
CA ALA A 311 -1.61 -29.62 -17.29
C ALA A 311 -0.56 -30.68 -16.92
N LYS A 312 0.70 -30.29 -16.86
CA LYS A 312 1.83 -31.15 -16.43
C LYS A 312 2.32 -30.74 -15.06
N GLY A 313 2.63 -31.72 -14.24
CA GLY A 313 3.28 -31.52 -12.95
C GLY A 313 4.68 -30.93 -13.09
N LEU A 314 5.02 -29.97 -12.22
CA LEU A 314 6.31 -29.29 -12.22
C LEU A 314 7.19 -29.76 -11.06
N GLU A 315 8.42 -30.12 -11.37
CA GLU A 315 9.49 -30.29 -10.38
C GLU A 315 9.98 -28.90 -9.92
N SER A 316 10.31 -28.05 -10.89
CA SER A 316 10.74 -26.68 -10.66
C SER A 316 10.33 -25.73 -11.79
N PHE A 317 10.29 -24.43 -11.50
CA PHE A 317 10.16 -23.39 -12.51
C PHE A 317 10.89 -22.12 -12.10
N SER A 318 11.31 -21.34 -13.08
CA SER A 318 11.89 -20.01 -12.90
C SER A 318 11.51 -19.10 -14.06
N PHE A 319 11.86 -17.83 -13.95
CA PHE A 319 11.71 -16.87 -15.05
C PHE A 319 13.10 -16.38 -15.49
N SER A 320 13.34 -16.33 -16.79
CA SER A 320 14.53 -15.69 -17.34
C SER A 320 14.51 -14.18 -17.09
N GLU A 321 15.61 -13.49 -17.35
CA GLU A 321 15.69 -12.03 -17.28
C GLU A 321 14.68 -11.34 -18.22
N SER A 322 14.39 -11.96 -19.36
CA SER A 322 13.35 -11.51 -20.31
C SER A 322 11.91 -11.82 -19.86
N GLY A 323 11.73 -12.56 -18.75
CA GLY A 323 10.42 -12.95 -18.22
C GLY A 323 9.82 -14.20 -18.90
N GLU A 324 10.62 -14.98 -19.63
CA GLU A 324 10.22 -16.26 -20.18
C GLU A 324 10.20 -17.34 -19.08
N LEU A 325 9.15 -18.18 -19.09
CA LEU A 325 9.02 -19.28 -18.13
C LEU A 325 9.93 -20.44 -18.53
N LEU A 326 10.83 -20.82 -17.64
CA LEU A 326 11.66 -22.03 -17.71
C LEU A 326 11.07 -23.05 -16.74
N ALA A 327 10.72 -24.25 -17.21
CA ALA A 327 10.03 -25.26 -16.44
C ALA A 327 10.66 -26.64 -16.60
N GLU A 328 10.83 -27.36 -15.47
CA GLU A 328 11.20 -28.77 -15.43
C GLU A 328 9.96 -29.56 -15.01
N TYR A 329 9.62 -30.57 -15.79
CA TYR A 329 8.38 -31.32 -15.61
C TYR A 329 8.63 -32.65 -14.89
N ARG A 330 7.69 -33.07 -14.06
CA ARG A 330 7.65 -34.41 -13.47
C ARG A 330 7.19 -35.42 -14.54
N GLU A 331 7.94 -36.49 -14.72
CA GLU A 331 7.64 -37.52 -15.70
C GLU A 331 6.36 -38.27 -15.31
N GLY A 332 5.43 -38.42 -16.27
CA GLY A 332 4.18 -39.14 -16.08
C GLY A 332 3.14 -38.47 -15.20
N ASP A 333 3.39 -37.27 -14.69
CA ASP A 333 2.44 -36.52 -13.85
C ASP A 333 1.61 -35.55 -14.71
N GLU A 334 0.45 -36.03 -15.15
CA GLU A 334 -0.50 -35.28 -15.96
C GLU A 334 -1.82 -35.07 -15.21
N LEU A 335 -2.31 -33.83 -15.22
CA LEU A 335 -3.62 -33.42 -14.71
C LEU A 335 -4.54 -33.16 -15.89
N VAL A 336 -5.74 -33.76 -15.88
CA VAL A 336 -6.78 -33.55 -16.88
C VAL A 336 -8.05 -33.11 -16.18
N LEU A 337 -8.55 -31.93 -16.49
CA LEU A 337 -9.76 -31.36 -15.90
C LEU A 337 -10.79 -31.06 -16.99
N HIS A 338 -12.05 -31.42 -16.74
CA HIS A 338 -13.15 -30.88 -17.53
C HIS A 338 -13.34 -29.41 -17.26
N ALA A 339 -13.61 -28.60 -18.29
CA ALA A 339 -13.76 -27.16 -18.17
C ALA A 339 -14.70 -26.58 -19.23
N ASP A 340 -15.88 -26.17 -18.80
CA ASP A 340 -16.79 -25.38 -19.66
C ASP A 340 -16.30 -23.93 -19.84
N VAL A 341 -15.59 -23.42 -18.82
CA VAL A 341 -15.04 -22.06 -18.80
C VAL A 341 -13.61 -22.10 -18.31
N VAL A 342 -12.68 -21.49 -19.07
CA VAL A 342 -11.27 -21.38 -18.70
C VAL A 342 -10.89 -19.91 -18.57
N ILE A 343 -10.51 -19.49 -17.35
CA ILE A 343 -10.11 -18.11 -17.05
C ILE A 343 -8.60 -18.05 -16.93
N CYS A 344 -7.95 -17.13 -17.64
CA CYS A 344 -6.51 -17.00 -17.65
C CYS A 344 -6.05 -15.78 -16.83
N ALA A 345 -5.42 -16.03 -15.69
CA ALA A 345 -4.86 -15.04 -14.77
C ALA A 345 -3.32 -15.07 -14.76
N SER A 346 -2.69 -15.11 -15.95
CA SER A 346 -1.25 -15.27 -16.13
C SER A 346 -0.45 -13.96 -16.10
N GLY A 347 -1.07 -12.86 -15.72
CA GLY A 347 -0.46 -11.54 -15.53
C GLY A 347 -0.92 -10.48 -16.53
N LEU A 348 -0.36 -9.28 -16.36
CA LEU A 348 -0.70 -8.09 -17.14
C LEU A 348 0.54 -7.56 -17.87
N LEU A 349 0.33 -6.85 -18.95
CA LEU A 349 1.35 -6.21 -19.78
C LEU A 349 1.18 -4.68 -19.74
N PRO A 350 2.28 -3.91 -19.79
CA PRO A 350 2.17 -2.46 -19.91
C PRO A 350 1.65 -2.10 -21.30
N GLY A 351 0.58 -1.29 -21.35
CA GLY A 351 0.04 -0.74 -22.60
C GLY A 351 0.63 0.63 -22.88
N THR A 352 1.79 0.70 -23.52
CA THR A 352 2.55 1.94 -23.76
C THR A 352 2.54 2.41 -25.21
N ASP A 353 1.72 1.82 -26.08
CA ASP A 353 1.72 2.10 -27.53
C ASP A 353 1.35 3.55 -27.84
N PHE A 354 0.46 4.16 -27.06
CA PHE A 354 0.06 5.55 -27.18
C PHE A 354 1.20 6.57 -26.89
N LEU A 355 2.33 6.10 -26.38
CA LEU A 355 3.55 6.89 -26.14
C LEU A 355 4.62 6.68 -27.23
N ALA A 356 4.32 5.94 -28.30
CA ALA A 356 5.31 5.55 -29.30
C ALA A 356 6.02 6.76 -29.95
N GLU A 357 5.28 7.84 -30.23
CA GLU A 357 5.84 9.07 -30.82
C GLU A 357 6.81 9.81 -29.90
N LEU A 358 6.59 9.73 -28.57
CA LEU A 358 7.45 10.37 -27.57
C LEU A 358 8.65 9.51 -27.21
N ALA A 359 8.57 8.20 -27.47
CA ALA A 359 9.61 7.19 -27.25
C ALA A 359 10.30 7.28 -25.86
N PRO A 360 9.56 7.34 -24.72
CA PRO A 360 10.19 7.34 -23.41
C PRO A 360 10.96 6.04 -23.18
N GLU A 361 12.04 6.12 -22.39
CA GLU A 361 12.84 4.96 -22.02
C GLU A 361 11.99 3.90 -21.30
N LYS A 362 12.22 2.62 -21.66
CA LYS A 362 11.54 1.45 -21.10
C LYS A 362 12.54 0.40 -20.63
N ASN A 363 12.21 -0.30 -19.57
CA ASN A 363 12.99 -1.46 -19.13
C ASN A 363 12.72 -2.69 -20.04
N ALA A 364 13.45 -3.79 -19.82
CA ALA A 364 13.34 -5.03 -20.59
C ALA A 364 11.93 -5.65 -20.60
N ARG A 365 11.06 -5.28 -19.64
CA ARG A 365 9.67 -5.75 -19.55
C ARG A 365 8.66 -4.74 -20.14
N GLY A 366 9.13 -3.65 -20.74
CA GLY A 366 8.31 -2.62 -21.38
C GLY A 366 7.70 -1.57 -20.45
N HIS A 367 8.04 -1.57 -19.15
CA HIS A 367 7.60 -0.53 -18.21
C HIS A 367 8.46 0.72 -18.35
N LEU A 368 7.85 1.89 -18.06
CA LEU A 368 8.54 3.18 -18.14
C LEU A 368 9.64 3.29 -17.09
N VAL A 369 10.80 3.82 -17.48
CA VAL A 369 11.89 4.18 -16.57
C VAL A 369 11.70 5.62 -16.13
N VAL A 370 11.84 5.88 -14.82
CA VAL A 370 11.71 7.21 -14.23
C VAL A 370 12.88 7.51 -13.29
N ASN A 371 13.18 8.79 -13.12
CA ASN A 371 14.15 9.27 -12.15
C ASN A 371 13.54 9.36 -10.72
N ASP A 372 14.30 9.84 -9.75
CA ASP A 372 13.86 10.00 -8.36
C ASP A 372 12.65 10.93 -8.19
N PHE A 373 12.41 11.84 -9.14
CA PHE A 373 11.24 12.72 -9.17
C PHE A 373 10.07 12.15 -9.98
N GLN A 374 10.13 10.88 -10.39
CA GLN A 374 9.14 10.20 -11.22
C GLN A 374 9.01 10.80 -12.63
N GLU A 375 10.00 11.58 -13.09
CA GLU A 375 10.07 12.08 -14.46
C GLU A 375 10.68 11.01 -15.38
N THR A 376 10.12 10.84 -16.57
CA THR A 376 10.65 9.93 -17.61
C THR A 376 11.85 10.54 -18.32
N SER A 377 12.38 9.85 -19.32
CA SER A 377 13.40 10.43 -20.22
C SER A 377 12.88 11.59 -21.12
N VAL A 378 11.55 11.84 -21.12
CA VAL A 378 10.90 12.94 -21.84
C VAL A 378 10.57 14.05 -20.85
N ALA A 379 11.13 15.23 -21.07
CA ALA A 379 10.93 16.38 -20.18
C ALA A 379 9.45 16.76 -20.03
N GLY A 380 9.01 16.99 -18.79
CA GLY A 380 7.62 17.31 -18.46
C GLY A 380 6.66 16.12 -18.49
N LEU A 381 7.16 14.92 -18.81
CA LEU A 381 6.39 13.68 -18.77
C LEU A 381 6.80 12.84 -17.56
N PHE A 382 5.86 12.63 -16.65
CA PHE A 382 6.02 11.84 -15.42
C PHE A 382 5.23 10.53 -15.52
N ALA A 383 5.57 9.56 -14.69
CA ALA A 383 4.80 8.31 -14.65
C ALA A 383 4.68 7.76 -13.22
N ALA A 384 3.57 7.06 -12.95
CA ALA A 384 3.30 6.47 -11.64
C ALA A 384 2.48 5.16 -11.72
N GLY A 385 2.60 4.33 -10.70
CA GLY A 385 1.88 3.05 -10.58
C GLY A 385 2.48 1.95 -11.44
N ASP A 386 1.65 0.96 -11.77
CA ASP A 386 2.10 -0.28 -12.40
C ASP A 386 2.75 -0.10 -13.78
N ILE A 387 2.51 1.02 -14.46
CA ILE A 387 3.21 1.35 -15.71
C ILE A 387 4.72 1.56 -15.50
N VAL A 388 5.14 1.85 -14.25
CA VAL A 388 6.53 2.02 -13.84
C VAL A 388 7.02 0.76 -13.10
N THR A 389 6.29 0.31 -12.08
CA THR A 389 6.73 -0.75 -11.17
C THR A 389 6.48 -2.17 -11.68
N GLY A 390 5.66 -2.34 -12.71
CA GLY A 390 5.01 -3.60 -13.02
C GLY A 390 3.83 -3.88 -12.08
N PRO A 391 3.11 -5.00 -12.27
CA PRO A 391 1.96 -5.35 -11.45
C PRO A 391 2.31 -5.34 -9.96
N SER A 392 1.59 -4.52 -9.19
CA SER A 392 1.87 -4.29 -7.78
C SER A 392 0.57 -4.23 -6.95
N THR A 393 0.62 -3.61 -5.78
CA THR A 393 -0.55 -3.46 -4.90
C THR A 393 -1.16 -2.07 -5.00
N VAL A 394 -2.44 -1.95 -4.60
CA VAL A 394 -3.13 -0.64 -4.52
C VAL A 394 -2.33 0.33 -3.63
N ALA A 395 -1.81 -0.15 -2.49
CA ALA A 395 -1.01 0.67 -1.58
C ALA A 395 0.31 1.17 -2.24
N SER A 396 0.96 0.32 -3.06
CA SER A 396 2.16 0.71 -3.82
C SER A 396 1.83 1.75 -4.90
N ALA A 397 0.70 1.58 -5.59
CA ALA A 397 0.23 2.53 -6.58
C ALA A 397 -0.05 3.92 -5.96
N ILE A 398 -0.67 3.96 -4.76
CA ILE A 398 -0.90 5.19 -3.98
C ILE A 398 0.43 5.87 -3.63
N GLY A 399 1.40 5.13 -3.08
CA GLY A 399 2.72 5.68 -2.78
C GLY A 399 3.43 6.24 -4.01
N SER A 400 3.36 5.52 -5.14
CA SER A 400 3.91 5.96 -6.42
C SER A 400 3.23 7.24 -6.94
N GLY A 401 1.90 7.31 -6.87
CA GLY A 401 1.12 8.49 -7.28
C GLY A 401 1.45 9.73 -6.45
N ARG A 402 1.61 9.58 -5.11
CA ARG A 402 2.05 10.67 -4.23
C ARG A 402 3.46 11.13 -4.59
N ASN A 403 4.39 10.20 -4.84
CA ASN A 403 5.76 10.54 -5.22
C ASN A 403 5.79 11.28 -6.56
N ALA A 404 4.95 10.92 -7.52
CA ALA A 404 4.83 11.64 -8.78
C ALA A 404 4.27 13.06 -8.59
N ALA A 405 3.26 13.24 -7.74
CA ALA A 405 2.74 14.58 -7.42
C ALA A 405 3.81 15.48 -6.81
N ILE A 406 4.60 14.94 -5.87
CA ILE A 406 5.74 15.66 -5.27
C ILE A 406 6.78 16.00 -6.35
N GLY A 407 7.12 15.05 -7.22
CA GLY A 407 8.08 15.26 -8.30
C GLY A 407 7.64 16.35 -9.28
N VAL A 408 6.40 16.31 -9.74
CA VAL A 408 5.80 17.36 -10.58
C VAL A 408 5.82 18.71 -9.88
N HIS A 409 5.42 18.77 -8.59
CA HIS A 409 5.44 20.01 -7.82
C HIS A 409 6.85 20.58 -7.69
N CYS A 410 7.85 19.74 -7.41
CA CYS A 410 9.25 20.15 -7.36
C CYS A 410 9.73 20.72 -8.71
N CYS A 411 9.44 20.04 -9.80
CA CYS A 411 9.79 20.47 -11.15
C CYS A 411 9.17 21.86 -11.47
N LEU A 412 7.86 21.99 -11.29
CA LEU A 412 7.12 23.22 -11.60
C LEU A 412 7.47 24.41 -10.67
N SER A 413 7.95 24.12 -9.46
CA SER A 413 8.35 25.13 -8.45
C SER A 413 9.87 25.37 -8.39
N GLY A 414 10.68 24.65 -9.17
CA GLY A 414 12.14 24.75 -9.18
C GLY A 414 12.82 24.22 -7.91
N LEU A 415 12.16 23.33 -7.15
CA LEU A 415 12.69 22.73 -5.94
C LEU A 415 13.66 21.58 -6.27
N GLN A 416 14.85 21.61 -5.64
CA GLN A 416 15.87 20.58 -5.84
C GLN A 416 15.74 19.38 -4.90
N GLN A 417 14.89 19.47 -3.88
CA GLN A 417 14.68 18.44 -2.88
C GLN A 417 13.18 18.26 -2.62
N LYS A 418 12.77 17.02 -2.36
CA LYS A 418 11.39 16.70 -2.04
C LYS A 418 11.04 17.26 -0.66
N PRO A 419 9.92 17.98 -0.52
CA PRO A 419 9.45 18.46 0.78
C PRO A 419 8.87 17.34 1.63
N GLU A 420 8.89 17.50 2.95
CA GLU A 420 8.07 16.70 3.84
C GLU A 420 6.63 17.24 3.84
N LEU A 421 5.66 16.32 3.83
CA LEU A 421 4.24 16.66 3.80
C LEU A 421 3.56 16.28 5.11
N SER A 422 2.72 17.16 5.62
CA SER A 422 1.81 16.91 6.75
C SER A 422 0.52 17.69 6.55
N PHE A 423 -0.48 17.46 7.42
CA PHE A 423 -1.64 18.34 7.49
C PHE A 423 -1.58 19.16 8.77
N GLU A 424 -2.02 20.41 8.66
CA GLU A 424 -2.26 21.32 9.77
C GLU A 424 -3.75 21.64 9.84
N GLU A 425 -4.30 21.59 11.05
CA GLU A 425 -5.64 22.08 11.32
C GLU A 425 -5.59 23.60 11.49
N LYS A 426 -6.49 24.29 10.80
CA LYS A 426 -6.64 25.75 10.88
C LYS A 426 -7.70 26.13 11.90
N GLU A 427 -7.73 27.39 12.33
CA GLU A 427 -8.67 27.91 13.32
C GLU A 427 -10.15 27.69 12.93
N ASP A 428 -10.45 27.58 11.65
CA ASP A 428 -11.78 27.30 11.10
C ASP A 428 -12.14 25.80 11.05
N GLY A 429 -11.28 24.92 11.60
CA GLY A 429 -11.45 23.48 11.58
C GLY A 429 -11.13 22.82 10.23
N THR A 430 -10.62 23.55 9.24
CA THR A 430 -10.17 22.97 7.98
C THR A 430 -8.77 22.38 8.10
N LEU A 431 -8.52 21.32 7.33
CA LEU A 431 -7.18 20.74 7.18
C LEU A 431 -6.50 21.29 5.93
N ARG A 432 -5.28 21.75 6.07
CA ARG A 432 -4.46 22.26 4.96
C ARG A 432 -3.14 21.53 4.86
N LEU A 433 -2.67 21.31 3.62
CA LEU A 433 -1.37 20.73 3.40
C LEU A 433 -0.27 21.66 3.92
N ALA A 434 0.56 21.17 4.81
CA ALA A 434 1.80 21.81 5.25
C ALA A 434 2.97 21.21 4.47
N VAL A 435 3.70 22.10 3.79
CA VAL A 435 4.90 21.76 3.03
C VAL A 435 6.10 22.16 3.87
N GLY A 436 6.75 21.17 4.48
CA GLY A 436 7.90 21.35 5.36
C GLY A 436 9.21 21.54 4.60
N GLY A 437 10.32 21.58 5.35
CA GLY A 437 11.68 21.54 4.79
C GLY A 437 11.94 20.24 4.01
N PRO A 438 13.17 20.06 3.49
CA PRO A 438 13.52 18.85 2.74
C PRO A 438 13.22 17.61 3.57
N ALA A 439 12.52 16.64 2.96
CA ALA A 439 12.31 15.36 3.58
C ALA A 439 13.66 14.77 3.98
N LEU A 440 13.80 14.41 5.26
CA LEU A 440 15.05 13.82 5.76
C LEU A 440 15.35 12.57 4.91
N GLN A 441 16.30 12.69 3.98
CA GLN A 441 16.83 11.57 3.20
C GLN A 441 17.72 10.64 4.05
N ALA A 442 17.93 10.97 5.33
CA ALA A 442 18.64 10.09 6.24
C ALA A 442 17.92 8.73 6.24
N GLN A 443 18.65 7.66 5.93
CA GLN A 443 18.16 6.30 6.09
C GLN A 443 17.58 6.19 7.50
N GLN A 444 16.23 6.16 7.57
CA GLN A 444 15.58 6.01 8.85
C GLN A 444 15.93 4.61 9.36
N HIS A 445 16.46 4.54 10.57
CA HIS A 445 16.75 3.27 11.20
C HIS A 445 15.43 2.58 11.58
N VAL A 446 15.16 1.41 10.98
CA VAL A 446 14.01 0.58 11.33
C VAL A 446 14.28 -0.12 12.65
N VAL A 447 13.45 0.18 13.64
CA VAL A 447 13.62 -0.38 15.00
C VAL A 447 13.30 -1.87 15.01
N LEU A 448 14.26 -2.69 15.39
CA LEU A 448 14.05 -4.13 15.59
C LEU A 448 13.46 -4.40 16.97
N PHE A 449 12.77 -5.54 17.13
CA PHE A 449 12.20 -5.95 18.42
C PHE A 449 13.26 -6.07 19.51
N GLU A 450 14.44 -6.55 19.17
CA GLU A 450 15.59 -6.74 20.07
C GLU A 450 16.15 -5.42 20.62
N GLU A 451 15.79 -4.29 20.01
CA GLU A 451 16.16 -2.96 20.50
C GLU A 451 15.15 -2.40 21.51
N ILE A 452 14.03 -3.09 21.72
CA ILE A 452 13.01 -2.78 22.75
C ILE A 452 13.37 -3.56 24.00
N GLU A 453 14.19 -2.96 24.86
CA GLU A 453 14.76 -3.65 26.03
C GLU A 453 13.76 -3.87 27.16
N ASN A 454 12.59 -3.20 27.13
CA ASN A 454 11.52 -3.35 28.12
C ASN A 454 10.18 -3.73 27.45
N PRO A 455 10.08 -4.87 26.75
CA PRO A 455 8.82 -5.28 26.14
C PRO A 455 7.74 -5.64 27.17
N SER A 456 8.12 -6.03 28.40
CA SER A 456 7.19 -6.35 29.48
C SER A 456 6.41 -5.16 30.05
N TYR A 457 6.70 -3.94 29.59
CA TYR A 457 5.85 -2.77 29.81
C TYR A 457 4.47 -2.92 29.14
N HIS A 458 4.42 -3.67 28.04
CA HIS A 458 3.21 -3.90 27.28
C HIS A 458 2.51 -5.17 27.76
N ASP A 459 1.20 -5.09 27.97
CA ASP A 459 0.40 -6.25 28.34
C ASP A 459 0.28 -7.25 27.18
N HIS A 460 0.32 -8.54 27.50
CA HIS A 460 -0.11 -9.58 26.57
C HIS A 460 -1.62 -9.49 26.36
N ALA A 461 -2.05 -9.38 25.14
CA ALA A 461 -3.45 -9.33 24.77
C ALA A 461 -3.69 -10.05 23.44
N PRO A 462 -4.79 -10.81 23.30
CA PRO A 462 -5.10 -11.48 22.03
C PRO A 462 -5.37 -10.45 20.93
N ARG A 463 -4.92 -10.78 19.73
CA ARG A 463 -5.22 -10.01 18.53
C ARG A 463 -6.72 -9.98 18.28
N GLN A 464 -7.27 -8.81 17.99
CA GLN A 464 -8.66 -8.69 17.52
C GLN A 464 -8.74 -9.15 16.06
N VAL A 465 -9.80 -9.89 15.76
CA VAL A 465 -10.07 -10.41 14.43
C VAL A 465 -11.42 -9.88 13.97
N THR A 466 -11.50 -9.45 12.72
CA THR A 466 -12.77 -9.01 12.12
C THR A 466 -13.73 -10.19 11.99
N GLY A 467 -15.01 -9.94 12.22
CA GLY A 467 -16.05 -10.93 11.92
C GLY A 467 -16.13 -11.18 10.41
N ARG A 468 -16.47 -12.40 10.03
CA ARG A 468 -16.77 -12.78 8.65
C ARG A 468 -18.09 -13.51 8.60
N TYR A 469 -18.82 -13.33 7.51
CA TYR A 469 -19.94 -14.23 7.22
C TYR A 469 -19.42 -15.66 7.00
N ALA A 470 -20.06 -16.65 7.65
CA ALA A 470 -19.75 -18.04 7.38
C ALA A 470 -20.07 -18.39 5.92
N ALA A 471 -19.26 -19.25 5.30
CA ALA A 471 -19.41 -19.63 3.88
C ALA A 471 -20.83 -20.11 3.52
N ALA A 472 -21.52 -20.80 4.44
CA ALA A 472 -22.90 -21.27 4.27
C ALA A 472 -23.95 -20.14 4.26
N HIS A 473 -23.59 -18.93 4.70
CA HIS A 473 -24.48 -17.76 4.81
C HIS A 473 -24.04 -16.60 3.91
N LEU A 474 -23.08 -16.81 3.01
CA LEU A 474 -22.62 -15.79 2.07
C LEU A 474 -23.75 -15.45 1.09
N LEU A 475 -24.26 -14.23 1.24
CA LEU A 475 -25.11 -13.64 0.23
C LEU A 475 -24.24 -13.31 -1.00
N PRO A 476 -24.72 -13.55 -2.22
CA PRO A 476 -23.96 -13.25 -3.42
C PRO A 476 -23.54 -11.78 -3.45
N PHE A 477 -22.20 -11.54 -3.60
CA PHE A 477 -21.60 -10.22 -3.79
C PHE A 477 -21.74 -9.20 -2.64
N GLU A 478 -22.23 -9.57 -1.48
CA GLU A 478 -22.11 -8.74 -0.28
C GLU A 478 -20.71 -8.79 0.32
N GLU A 479 -20.28 -7.70 0.98
CA GLU A 479 -18.97 -7.64 1.63
C GLU A 479 -18.85 -8.71 2.71
N ILE A 480 -17.80 -9.54 2.63
CA ILE A 480 -17.62 -10.70 3.50
C ILE A 480 -17.08 -10.29 4.87
N ASP A 481 -16.14 -9.37 4.89
CA ASP A 481 -15.49 -8.89 6.12
C ASP A 481 -16.39 -7.84 6.79
N LEU A 482 -16.69 -8.04 8.06
CA LEU A 482 -17.60 -7.15 8.82
C LEU A 482 -16.88 -5.94 9.43
N GLY A 483 -15.55 -5.89 9.39
CA GLY A 483 -14.76 -4.86 10.04
C GLY A 483 -14.75 -4.98 11.57
N PHE A 484 -14.21 -3.98 12.24
CA PHE A 484 -14.19 -3.86 13.69
C PHE A 484 -15.38 -3.05 14.22
N THR A 485 -15.84 -3.38 15.43
CA THR A 485 -16.61 -2.46 16.28
C THR A 485 -15.68 -1.40 16.87
N ALA A 486 -16.24 -0.33 17.45
CA ALA A 486 -15.44 0.70 18.12
C ALA A 486 -14.61 0.13 19.28
N GLU A 487 -15.17 -0.78 20.06
CA GLU A 487 -14.51 -1.45 21.19
C GLU A 487 -13.36 -2.33 20.70
N GLN A 488 -13.58 -3.09 19.62
CA GLN A 488 -12.52 -3.93 19.02
C GLN A 488 -11.39 -3.06 18.46
N ALA A 489 -11.72 -1.97 17.78
CA ALA A 489 -10.72 -1.06 17.23
C ALA A 489 -9.88 -0.40 18.32
N GLN A 490 -10.51 0.05 19.41
CA GLN A 490 -9.81 0.65 20.53
C GLN A 490 -8.92 -0.37 21.26
N ALA A 491 -9.42 -1.58 21.51
CA ALA A 491 -8.66 -2.66 22.14
C ALA A 491 -7.46 -3.09 21.28
N GLU A 492 -7.64 -3.20 19.95
CA GLU A 492 -6.56 -3.57 19.04
C GLU A 492 -5.51 -2.47 18.92
N ALA A 493 -5.93 -1.21 18.82
CA ALA A 493 -5.03 -0.07 18.77
C ALA A 493 -4.18 0.08 20.03
N ALA A 494 -4.74 -0.27 21.20
CA ALA A 494 -4.03 -0.27 22.48
C ALA A 494 -2.88 -1.30 22.55
N ARG A 495 -2.87 -2.29 21.67
CA ARG A 495 -1.80 -3.28 21.56
C ARG A 495 -0.52 -2.73 20.92
N CYS A 496 -0.57 -1.56 20.28
CA CYS A 496 0.60 -0.99 19.59
C CYS A 496 1.76 -0.71 20.58
N MET A 497 2.97 -1.16 20.22
CA MET A 497 4.18 -0.96 21.00
C MET A 497 4.89 0.37 20.69
N HIS A 498 4.42 1.16 19.72
CA HIS A 498 4.98 2.46 19.31
C HIS A 498 6.51 2.42 19.08
N CYS A 499 7.00 1.40 18.37
CA CYS A 499 8.43 1.13 18.16
C CYS A 499 9.19 2.36 17.62
N GLY A 500 10.23 2.79 18.35
CA GLY A 500 11.09 3.91 17.97
C GLY A 500 10.58 5.30 18.32
N HIS A 501 9.30 5.45 18.74
CA HIS A 501 8.72 6.74 19.10
C HIS A 501 8.52 6.89 20.59
N CYS A 502 8.80 8.08 21.11
CA CYS A 502 8.53 8.39 22.51
C CYS A 502 7.02 8.56 22.71
N ILE A 503 6.46 7.78 23.64
CA ILE A 503 5.03 7.84 24.05
C ILE A 503 4.83 8.61 25.37
N ASP A 504 5.85 9.32 25.80
CA ASP A 504 5.86 10.09 27.05
C ASP A 504 5.38 9.30 28.29
N CYS A 505 5.75 8.01 28.39
CA CYS A 505 5.35 7.14 29.50
C CYS A 505 6.01 7.47 30.84
N GLY A 506 7.08 8.28 30.87
CA GLY A 506 7.80 8.67 32.08
C GLY A 506 8.80 7.63 32.60
N THR A 507 8.81 6.40 32.11
CA THR A 507 9.65 5.30 32.65
C THR A 507 11.14 5.64 32.67
N CYS A 508 11.64 6.39 31.68
CA CYS A 508 13.04 6.82 31.67
C CYS A 508 13.37 7.82 32.80
N VAL A 509 12.42 8.65 33.17
CA VAL A 509 12.55 9.61 34.28
C VAL A 509 12.57 8.85 35.59
N GLU A 510 11.62 7.95 35.81
CA GLU A 510 11.50 7.14 37.04
C GLU A 510 12.71 6.23 37.27
N ARG A 511 13.28 5.68 36.18
CA ARG A 511 14.43 4.76 36.25
C ARG A 511 15.78 5.45 36.25
N CYS A 512 15.84 6.77 36.18
CA CYS A 512 17.10 7.49 36.26
C CYS A 512 17.62 7.55 37.70
N PRO A 513 18.71 6.85 38.05
CA PRO A 513 19.16 6.77 39.45
C PRO A 513 19.71 8.12 39.95
N ASN A 514 20.06 9.03 39.06
CA ASN A 514 20.60 10.34 39.40
C ASN A 514 19.59 11.49 39.27
N TYR A 515 18.32 11.17 38.95
CA TYR A 515 17.21 12.13 38.85
C TYR A 515 17.49 13.34 37.94
N ILE A 516 18.29 13.13 36.89
CA ILE A 516 18.67 14.20 35.95
C ILE A 516 17.65 14.42 34.83
N LEU A 517 16.67 13.52 34.71
CA LEU A 517 15.62 13.59 33.71
C LEU A 517 14.35 14.18 34.31
N GLU A 518 13.74 15.11 33.60
CA GLU A 518 12.43 15.69 33.92
C GLU A 518 11.49 15.61 32.71
N ARG A 519 10.22 15.97 32.90
CA ARG A 519 9.20 16.04 31.83
C ARG A 519 8.73 17.47 31.63
N ASN A 520 8.51 17.85 30.38
CA ASN A 520 7.83 19.07 29.97
C ASN A 520 6.76 18.73 28.91
N GLU A 521 6.19 19.71 28.24
CA GLU A 521 5.18 19.55 27.19
C GLU A 521 5.71 18.72 25.99
N ASP A 522 7.02 18.75 25.72
CA ASP A 522 7.68 17.97 24.67
C ASP A 522 8.12 16.57 25.14
N GLY A 523 7.77 16.19 26.35
CA GLY A 523 8.12 14.92 26.99
C GLY A 523 9.43 14.95 27.78
N PRO A 524 10.09 13.78 28.00
CA PRO A 524 11.31 13.70 28.83
C PRO A 524 12.48 14.50 28.25
N PHE A 525 13.17 15.23 29.09
CA PHE A 525 14.38 15.97 28.76
C PHE A 525 15.43 15.88 29.89
N VAL A 526 16.69 16.17 29.55
CA VAL A 526 17.78 16.16 30.52
C VAL A 526 17.93 17.55 31.13
N ARG A 527 17.69 17.68 32.42
CA ARG A 527 17.82 18.93 33.16
C ARG A 527 19.26 19.21 33.60
N TYR A 528 19.99 18.17 34.04
CA TYR A 528 21.35 18.26 34.53
C TYR A 528 22.28 17.34 33.73
N PRO A 529 22.66 17.72 32.49
CA PRO A 529 23.41 16.84 31.61
C PRO A 529 24.79 16.43 32.12
N GLU A 530 25.43 17.30 32.90
CA GLU A 530 26.77 17.06 33.46
C GLU A 530 26.79 15.99 34.56
N GLU A 531 25.63 15.69 35.13
CA GLU A 531 25.47 14.69 36.19
C GLU A 531 25.10 13.29 35.68
N CYS A 532 25.10 13.10 34.35
CA CYS A 532 24.77 11.80 33.75
C CYS A 532 25.84 10.75 34.03
N TRP A 533 25.44 9.64 34.68
CA TRP A 533 26.34 8.51 34.95
C TRP A 533 26.51 7.55 33.76
N HIS A 534 25.87 7.77 32.63
CA HIS A 534 25.90 6.91 31.46
C HIS A 534 25.51 5.43 31.77
N CYS A 535 24.70 5.20 32.80
CA CYS A 535 24.32 3.87 33.28
C CYS A 535 23.34 3.13 32.39
N ALA A 536 22.78 3.78 31.35
CA ALA A 536 21.79 3.27 30.41
C ALA A 536 20.43 2.85 31.02
N CYS A 537 20.15 3.07 32.31
CA CYS A 537 18.88 2.72 32.95
C CYS A 537 17.66 3.32 32.24
N CYS A 538 17.77 4.55 31.71
CA CYS A 538 16.73 5.21 30.92
C CYS A 538 16.46 4.46 29.59
N ARG A 539 17.50 3.96 28.91
CA ARG A 539 17.38 3.17 27.67
C ARG A 539 16.75 1.81 27.97
N ILE A 540 17.30 1.08 28.96
CA ILE A 540 16.79 -0.23 29.37
C ILE A 540 15.33 -0.16 29.82
N GLY A 541 14.93 0.96 30.44
CA GLY A 541 13.54 1.20 30.85
C GLY A 541 12.60 1.56 29.70
N CYS A 542 13.11 1.99 28.54
CA CYS A 542 12.27 2.49 27.45
C CYS A 542 11.49 1.37 26.75
N PRO A 543 10.13 1.40 26.79
CA PRO A 543 9.31 0.32 26.21
C PRO A 543 9.21 0.38 24.70
N THR A 544 9.68 1.45 24.05
CA THR A 544 9.53 1.67 22.62
C THR A 544 10.87 1.67 21.84
N GLY A 545 12.00 1.62 22.55
CA GLY A 545 13.33 1.77 21.93
C GLY A 545 13.63 3.19 21.43
N ALA A 546 12.91 4.21 21.93
CA ALA A 546 13.06 5.61 21.50
C ALA A 546 14.31 6.30 22.06
N ILE A 547 15.06 5.67 22.99
CA ILE A 547 16.22 6.26 23.65
C ILE A 547 17.51 5.59 23.17
N ALA A 548 18.51 6.39 22.85
CA ALA A 548 19.90 5.96 22.70
C ALA A 548 20.74 6.45 23.88
N ILE A 549 21.86 5.80 24.12
CA ILE A 549 22.91 6.28 25.02
C ILE A 549 24.19 6.47 24.20
N GLU A 550 24.74 7.66 24.27
CA GLU A 550 26.08 7.96 23.77
C GLU A 550 27.05 7.84 24.95
N PHE A 551 28.10 7.04 24.77
CA PHE A 551 29.17 6.94 25.76
C PHE A 551 30.29 7.90 25.39
N PRO A 552 30.82 8.70 26.32
CA PRO A 552 32.01 9.50 26.07
C PRO A 552 33.16 8.63 25.60
N ILE A 553 33.97 9.10 24.67
CA ILE A 553 35.16 8.37 24.14
C ILE A 553 36.07 7.93 25.28
N THR A 554 36.15 8.69 26.37
CA THR A 554 36.93 8.37 27.57
C THR A 554 36.44 7.14 28.34
N MET A 555 35.24 6.65 28.06
CA MET A 555 34.70 5.40 28.65
C MET A 555 34.87 4.18 27.72
N LEU A 556 35.35 4.38 26.51
CA LEU A 556 35.55 3.34 25.49
C LEU A 556 37.02 2.87 25.42
N VAL A 557 37.90 3.36 26.29
CA VAL A 557 39.33 2.99 26.35
C VAL A 557 39.61 2.11 27.55
#